data_85b7497bc41458be01c8b18bd008d35c
#
_entry.id   85b7497bc41458be01c8b18bd008d35c
#
_cell.length_a   1.000
_cell.length_b   1.000
_cell.length_c   1.000
_cell.angle_alpha   90.00
_cell.angle_beta   90.00
_cell.angle_gamma   90.00
#
_symmetry.space_group_name_H-M   'P 1'
#
loop_
_entity.id
_entity.type
_entity.pdbx_description
1 polymer ?
#
loop_
_entity_poly.entity_id
_entity_poly.type
_entity_poly.pdbx_seq_one_letter_code
_entity_poly.pdbx_strand_id
1 'polypeptide(L)'
;MADNHYDAIVVGSGISGGWAAKELTEKGLKVLMLERGRNIEHVKDYVNAMKEVWDFPHYNRPTQAMKADYPVLKRDYGLVENLQGMWANEKESPYTELKRFDWFRGYHVGGRSLMWGRQSYRLSDLDFEANLKDGIATDWPIRYADIAPWYDYVEKFAGIAGTREGLDVLPDGEFLPPIPLNIVEKDVAARIKKAFGGTRHLIHSRTANITQPMAEQGRVNCQYRNKCILGCPFGAYFSTQSATLPAAMKTGNLTLRPFSIVKEVLYDKDSKRARGVEIIDAESG
;
A
#
# COMPACT_ATOMS: atom_id res chain seq x y z
N MET A 1 -9.73 12.11 33.58
CA MET A 1 -10.19 11.29 32.44
C MET A 1 -9.42 11.76 31.24
N ALA A 2 -8.79 10.87 30.49
CA ALA A 2 -8.11 11.26 29.27
C ALA A 2 -9.15 11.89 28.32
N ASP A 3 -8.81 13.01 27.71
CA ASP A 3 -9.66 13.67 26.74
C ASP A 3 -9.73 12.81 25.45
N ASN A 4 -10.80 12.03 25.33
CA ASN A 4 -11.07 11.16 24.18
C ASN A 4 -11.76 11.91 23.03
N HIS A 5 -11.51 13.21 22.91
CA HIS A 5 -12.09 14.03 21.85
C HIS A 5 -11.11 14.23 20.71
N TYR A 6 -11.54 13.90 19.50
CA TYR A 6 -10.77 14.00 18.26
C TYR A 6 -11.61 14.70 17.20
N ASP A 7 -10.95 15.44 16.31
CA ASP A 7 -11.61 16.08 15.16
C ASP A 7 -11.95 15.05 14.07
N ALA A 8 -11.14 13.97 13.99
CA ALA A 8 -11.37 12.89 13.03
C ALA A 8 -10.90 11.54 13.58
N ILE A 9 -11.59 10.47 13.17
CA ILE A 9 -11.19 9.09 13.42
C ILE A 9 -10.91 8.41 12.08
N VAL A 10 -9.70 7.86 11.94
CA VAL A 10 -9.26 7.08 10.77
C VAL A 10 -9.29 5.60 11.14
N VAL A 11 -10.10 4.82 10.43
CA VAL A 11 -10.24 3.38 10.66
C VAL A 11 -9.35 2.61 9.69
N GLY A 12 -8.35 1.94 10.23
CA GLY A 12 -7.32 1.21 9.48
C GLY A 12 -6.12 2.08 9.12
N SER A 13 -4.94 1.49 9.25
CA SER A 13 -3.63 2.14 9.03
C SER A 13 -2.95 1.75 7.72
N GLY A 14 -3.69 1.13 6.81
CA GLY A 14 -3.18 0.78 5.48
C GLY A 14 -2.84 2.00 4.62
N ILE A 15 -2.60 1.81 3.32
CA ILE A 15 -2.22 2.90 2.41
C ILE A 15 -3.20 4.07 2.49
N SER A 16 -4.51 3.82 2.35
CA SER A 16 -5.51 4.88 2.36
C SER A 16 -5.63 5.60 3.72
N GLY A 17 -5.63 4.83 4.82
CA GLY A 17 -5.68 5.42 6.16
C GLY A 17 -4.42 6.22 6.50
N GLY A 18 -3.25 5.76 6.07
CA GLY A 18 -2.00 6.50 6.21
C GLY A 18 -2.05 7.86 5.51
N TRP A 19 -2.59 7.92 4.30
CA TRP A 19 -2.81 9.18 3.58
C TRP A 19 -3.82 10.08 4.30
N ALA A 20 -4.97 9.53 4.69
CA ALA A 20 -5.99 10.30 5.39
C ALA A 20 -5.44 10.92 6.69
N ALA A 21 -4.72 10.13 7.49
CA ALA A 21 -4.11 10.63 8.72
C ALA A 21 -3.08 11.73 8.46
N LYS A 22 -2.19 11.55 7.47
CA LYS A 22 -1.22 12.57 7.06
C LYS A 22 -1.91 13.88 6.69
N GLU A 23 -2.86 13.82 5.76
CA GLU A 23 -3.54 15.03 5.27
C GLU A 23 -4.33 15.77 6.37
N LEU A 24 -5.01 15.03 7.22
CA LEU A 24 -5.80 15.62 8.30
C LEU A 24 -4.90 16.24 9.38
N THR A 25 -3.84 15.54 9.79
CA THR A 25 -2.94 16.03 10.84
C THR A 25 -2.08 17.21 10.39
N GLU A 26 -1.64 17.24 9.14
CA GLU A 26 -0.91 18.37 8.55
C GLU A 26 -1.80 19.62 8.43
N LYS A 27 -3.13 19.44 8.36
CA LYS A 27 -4.11 20.54 8.44
C LYS A 27 -4.46 20.97 9.86
N GLY A 28 -3.76 20.41 10.87
CA GLY A 28 -3.92 20.78 12.27
C GLY A 28 -5.04 20.03 13.01
N LEU A 29 -5.68 19.05 12.39
CA LEU A 29 -6.73 18.28 13.03
C LEU A 29 -6.14 17.24 13.99
N LYS A 30 -6.74 17.09 15.17
CA LYS A 30 -6.42 16.04 16.15
C LYS A 30 -7.06 14.73 15.68
N VAL A 31 -6.25 13.77 15.29
CA VAL A 31 -6.68 12.53 14.63
C VAL A 31 -6.42 11.31 15.50
N LEU A 32 -7.43 10.44 15.65
CA LEU A 32 -7.29 9.09 16.17
C LEU A 32 -7.25 8.10 15.03
N MET A 33 -6.15 7.35 14.89
CA MET A 33 -6.05 6.23 13.95
C MET A 33 -6.19 4.93 14.71
N LEU A 34 -7.16 4.11 14.31
CA LEU A 34 -7.46 2.81 14.90
C LEU A 34 -7.03 1.70 13.94
N GLU A 35 -6.20 0.77 14.42
CA GLU A 35 -5.76 -0.39 13.68
C GLU A 35 -6.14 -1.66 14.44
N ARG A 36 -6.75 -2.63 13.74
CA ARG A 36 -7.18 -3.87 14.39
C ARG A 36 -6.03 -4.79 14.81
N GLY A 37 -4.93 -4.74 14.08
CA GLY A 37 -3.79 -5.60 14.30
C GLY A 37 -2.71 -4.99 15.19
N ARG A 38 -1.63 -5.75 15.35
CA ARG A 38 -0.47 -5.37 16.15
C ARG A 38 0.28 -4.18 15.57
N ASN A 39 1.05 -3.49 16.39
CA ASN A 39 2.00 -2.51 15.88
C ASN A 39 3.14 -3.18 15.10
N ILE A 40 3.64 -2.48 14.09
CA ILE A 40 4.90 -2.77 13.39
C ILE A 40 5.71 -1.48 13.35
N GLU A 41 6.82 -1.45 14.05
CA GLU A 41 7.75 -0.34 14.03
C GLU A 41 8.70 -0.45 12.83
N HIS A 42 8.81 0.65 12.07
CA HIS A 42 9.71 0.71 10.91
C HIS A 42 11.13 0.33 11.31
N VAL A 43 11.79 -0.48 10.49
CA VAL A 43 13.13 -1.05 10.69
C VAL A 43 13.17 -2.09 11.81
N LYS A 44 12.73 -1.78 13.01
CA LYS A 44 12.85 -2.61 14.22
C LYS A 44 12.19 -3.98 14.06
N ASP A 45 10.98 -3.99 13.49
CA ASP A 45 10.21 -5.22 13.35
C ASP A 45 10.43 -5.94 12.01
N TYR A 46 11.37 -5.47 11.19
CA TYR A 46 11.74 -6.13 9.95
C TYR A 46 12.82 -7.20 10.17
N VAL A 47 12.53 -8.13 11.06
CA VAL A 47 13.47 -9.15 11.56
C VAL A 47 14.08 -10.05 10.47
N ASN A 48 13.43 -10.12 9.32
CA ASN A 48 13.89 -10.92 8.18
C ASN A 48 14.54 -10.07 7.07
N ALA A 49 14.61 -8.74 7.21
CA ALA A 49 15.03 -7.83 6.13
C ALA A 49 16.44 -8.08 5.59
N MET A 50 17.31 -8.68 6.40
CA MET A 50 18.71 -8.96 6.03
C MET A 50 18.97 -10.44 5.71
N LYS A 51 17.98 -11.33 5.95
CA LYS A 51 18.13 -12.76 5.70
C LYS A 51 18.17 -13.07 4.21
N GLU A 52 18.93 -14.09 3.85
CA GLU A 52 18.94 -14.71 2.53
C GLU A 52 18.01 -15.94 2.51
N VAL A 53 17.76 -16.46 1.32
CA VAL A 53 16.86 -17.63 1.16
C VAL A 53 17.35 -18.84 1.95
N TRP A 54 18.66 -19.05 2.03
CA TRP A 54 19.29 -20.16 2.77
C TRP A 54 19.31 -19.97 4.29
N ASP A 55 18.98 -18.79 4.80
CA ASP A 55 18.86 -18.54 6.24
C ASP A 55 17.50 -18.98 6.80
N PHE A 56 16.59 -19.42 5.93
CA PHE A 56 15.29 -19.94 6.32
C PHE A 56 15.31 -21.47 6.34
N PRO A 57 14.70 -22.13 7.35
CA PRO A 57 14.71 -23.58 7.51
C PRO A 57 14.27 -24.37 6.27
N HIS A 58 13.32 -23.80 5.50
CA HIS A 58 12.78 -24.42 4.28
C HIS A 58 13.09 -23.61 3.03
N TYR A 59 14.20 -22.86 3.02
CA TYR A 59 14.61 -22.02 1.89
C TYR A 59 13.50 -21.04 1.44
N ASN A 60 12.83 -20.46 2.43
CA ASN A 60 11.71 -19.54 2.23
C ASN A 60 10.50 -20.15 1.48
N ARG A 61 10.35 -21.47 1.48
CA ARG A 61 9.21 -22.18 0.87
C ARG A 61 8.14 -22.47 1.91
N PRO A 62 6.84 -22.41 1.55
CA PRO A 62 5.78 -22.74 2.48
C PRO A 62 5.77 -24.24 2.79
N THR A 63 5.72 -24.59 4.06
CA THR A 63 5.56 -25.99 4.53
C THR A 63 4.12 -26.46 4.37
N GLN A 64 3.89 -27.77 4.52
CA GLN A 64 2.51 -28.30 4.53
C GLN A 64 1.72 -27.79 5.74
N ALA A 65 2.37 -27.62 6.89
CA ALA A 65 1.75 -27.01 8.07
C ALA A 65 1.28 -25.58 7.79
N MET A 66 2.15 -24.73 7.22
CA MET A 66 1.77 -23.39 6.82
C MET A 66 0.59 -23.39 5.84
N LYS A 67 0.60 -24.27 4.84
CA LYS A 67 -0.52 -24.38 3.89
C LYS A 67 -1.83 -24.83 4.54
N ALA A 68 -1.75 -25.60 5.62
CA ALA A 68 -2.92 -26.00 6.41
C ALA A 68 -3.47 -24.85 7.25
N ASP A 69 -2.60 -23.97 7.75
CA ASP A 69 -3.00 -22.79 8.54
C ASP A 69 -3.55 -21.64 7.68
N TYR A 70 -3.18 -21.58 6.41
CA TYR A 70 -3.58 -20.55 5.45
C TYR A 70 -4.33 -21.17 4.25
N PRO A 71 -5.56 -21.68 4.44
CA PRO A 71 -6.27 -22.43 3.40
C PRO A 71 -6.66 -21.59 2.16
N VAL A 72 -6.77 -20.29 2.28
CA VAL A 72 -7.00 -19.35 1.17
C VAL A 72 -5.68 -18.87 0.60
N LEU A 73 -4.82 -18.31 1.46
CA LEU A 73 -3.54 -17.72 1.06
C LEU A 73 -2.59 -18.72 0.38
N LYS A 74 -2.70 -20.04 0.68
CA LYS A 74 -1.89 -21.07 0.02
C LYS A 74 -2.01 -21.09 -1.51
N ARG A 75 -3.00 -20.41 -2.06
CA ARG A 75 -3.20 -20.22 -3.51
C ARG A 75 -2.42 -19.05 -4.09
N ASP A 76 -1.87 -18.20 -3.23
CA ASP A 76 -1.07 -17.04 -3.60
C ASP A 76 0.43 -17.33 -3.42
N TYR A 77 1.25 -16.78 -4.31
CA TYR A 77 2.71 -16.90 -4.23
C TYR A 77 3.32 -16.16 -3.02
N GLY A 78 2.55 -15.31 -2.36
CA GLY A 78 2.97 -14.57 -1.16
C GLY A 78 3.01 -15.41 0.11
N LEU A 79 2.52 -16.67 0.10
CA LEU A 79 2.70 -17.55 1.24
C LEU A 79 4.12 -18.12 1.24
N VAL A 80 4.99 -17.50 2.01
CA VAL A 80 6.41 -17.87 2.17
C VAL A 80 6.82 -17.72 3.63
N GLU A 81 7.89 -18.41 4.07
CA GLU A 81 8.31 -18.41 5.48
C GLU A 81 8.59 -17.01 6.02
N ASN A 82 9.21 -16.14 5.23
CA ASN A 82 9.58 -14.79 5.64
C ASN A 82 8.39 -13.85 5.89
N LEU A 83 7.23 -14.15 5.31
CA LEU A 83 5.99 -13.39 5.49
C LEU A 83 5.00 -14.05 6.45
N GLN A 84 5.36 -15.19 7.03
CA GLN A 84 4.55 -15.81 8.09
C GLN A 84 4.40 -14.79 9.25
N GLY A 85 3.16 -14.54 9.66
CA GLY A 85 2.83 -13.54 10.69
C GLY A 85 2.63 -12.11 10.17
N MET A 86 2.86 -11.86 8.87
CA MET A 86 2.40 -10.63 8.19
C MET A 86 0.99 -10.80 7.61
N TRP A 87 0.65 -12.01 7.19
CA TRP A 87 -0.68 -12.35 6.72
C TRP A 87 -1.61 -12.69 7.88
N ALA A 88 -2.88 -12.31 7.74
CA ALA A 88 -3.92 -12.75 8.66
C ALA A 88 -4.12 -14.26 8.53
N ASN A 89 -4.06 -14.96 9.66
CA ASN A 89 -4.39 -16.38 9.73
C ASN A 89 -5.91 -16.56 9.57
N GLU A 90 -6.31 -17.31 8.56
CA GLU A 90 -7.73 -17.46 8.21
C GLU A 90 -8.48 -18.37 9.19
N LYS A 91 -7.78 -19.20 9.97
CA LYS A 91 -8.37 -19.97 11.05
C LYS A 91 -8.68 -19.12 12.28
N GLU A 92 -7.81 -18.15 12.58
CA GLU A 92 -8.00 -17.20 13.69
C GLU A 92 -8.96 -16.08 13.33
N SER A 93 -8.96 -15.69 12.06
CA SER A 93 -9.78 -14.59 11.54
C SER A 93 -10.56 -15.04 10.30
N PRO A 94 -11.54 -15.93 10.47
CA PRO A 94 -12.33 -16.44 9.36
C PRO A 94 -13.22 -15.34 8.73
N TYR A 95 -13.64 -15.58 7.49
CA TYR A 95 -14.66 -14.78 6.83
C TYR A 95 -15.65 -15.68 6.09
N THR A 96 -16.85 -15.19 5.87
CA THR A 96 -17.91 -15.93 5.16
C THR A 96 -17.98 -15.46 3.72
N GLU A 97 -17.78 -16.39 2.77
CA GLU A 97 -17.96 -16.14 1.34
C GLU A 97 -19.46 -16.34 0.98
N LEU A 98 -20.11 -15.30 0.46
CA LEU A 98 -21.42 -15.43 -0.21
C LEU A 98 -21.24 -15.75 -1.70
N LYS A 99 -20.16 -15.26 -2.29
CA LYS A 99 -19.64 -15.62 -3.62
C LYS A 99 -18.17 -15.88 -3.49
N ARG A 100 -17.61 -16.74 -4.33
CA ARG A 100 -16.21 -17.14 -4.30
C ARG A 100 -15.28 -15.91 -4.34
N PHE A 101 -14.47 -15.75 -3.28
CA PHE A 101 -13.54 -14.63 -3.13
C PHE A 101 -12.31 -15.02 -2.29
N ASP A 102 -11.10 -14.75 -2.79
CA ASP A 102 -9.85 -14.92 -2.07
C ASP A 102 -9.43 -13.62 -1.41
N TRP A 103 -9.64 -13.50 -0.12
CA TRP A 103 -9.33 -12.28 0.62
C TRP A 103 -8.01 -12.37 1.37
N PHE A 104 -6.95 -11.89 0.77
CA PHE A 104 -5.62 -11.81 1.38
C PHE A 104 -5.51 -10.54 2.24
N ARG A 105 -5.27 -10.70 3.54
CA ARG A 105 -5.31 -9.63 4.54
C ARG A 105 -4.02 -9.59 5.34
N GLY A 106 -3.61 -8.37 5.76
CA GLY A 106 -2.56 -8.17 6.76
C GLY A 106 -3.15 -7.37 7.93
N TYR A 107 -3.15 -7.94 9.12
CA TYR A 107 -3.67 -7.30 10.33
C TYR A 107 -2.52 -6.79 11.20
N HIS A 108 -2.01 -5.64 10.82
CA HIS A 108 -0.96 -4.91 11.52
C HIS A 108 -0.93 -3.46 11.02
N VAL A 109 -0.30 -2.59 11.79
CA VAL A 109 -0.08 -1.20 11.38
C VAL A 109 0.62 -1.15 10.02
N GLY A 110 0.08 -0.36 9.11
CA GLY A 110 0.50 -0.27 7.72
C GLY A 110 -0.16 -1.27 6.78
N GLY A 111 -0.77 -2.34 7.28
CA GLY A 111 -1.50 -3.32 6.50
C GLY A 111 -0.72 -3.77 5.26
N ARG A 112 -1.43 -3.95 4.15
CA ARG A 112 -0.81 -4.42 2.90
C ARG A 112 0.16 -3.43 2.25
N SER A 113 0.31 -2.20 2.76
CA SER A 113 1.35 -1.28 2.27
C SER A 113 2.77 -1.84 2.44
N LEU A 114 2.96 -2.79 3.36
CA LEU A 114 4.24 -3.47 3.54
C LEU A 114 4.47 -4.62 2.55
N MET A 115 3.41 -5.15 1.92
CA MET A 115 3.44 -6.40 1.14
C MET A 115 2.96 -6.24 -0.32
N TRP A 116 2.84 -5.03 -0.83
CA TRP A 116 2.35 -4.77 -2.19
C TRP A 116 3.46 -4.80 -3.24
N GLY A 117 3.07 -4.86 -4.52
CA GLY A 117 4.00 -4.94 -5.64
C GLY A 117 4.70 -3.64 -6.04
N ARG A 118 4.34 -2.50 -5.44
CA ARG A 118 4.85 -1.14 -5.72
C ARG A 118 4.58 -0.61 -7.12
N GLN A 119 3.84 -1.32 -7.93
CA GLN A 119 3.40 -0.85 -9.25
C GLN A 119 2.49 0.37 -9.08
N SER A 120 2.78 1.45 -9.82
CA SER A 120 2.17 2.76 -9.60
C SER A 120 1.86 3.43 -10.94
N TYR A 121 0.85 2.89 -11.62
CA TYR A 121 0.37 3.43 -12.89
C TYR A 121 -0.85 4.30 -12.67
N ARG A 122 -0.96 5.38 -13.46
CA ARG A 122 -2.17 6.20 -13.50
C ARG A 122 -3.25 5.48 -14.30
N LEU A 123 -4.47 5.56 -13.83
CA LEU A 123 -5.64 5.27 -14.66
C LEU A 123 -5.80 6.40 -15.69
N SER A 124 -6.28 6.07 -16.88
CA SER A 124 -6.62 7.03 -17.95
C SER A 124 -8.14 7.09 -18.16
N ASP A 125 -8.62 7.93 -19.08
CA ASP A 125 -10.03 7.94 -19.44
C ASP A 125 -10.47 6.63 -20.10
N LEU A 126 -9.53 5.81 -20.61
CA LEU A 126 -9.85 4.43 -21.01
C LEU A 126 -10.45 3.63 -19.85
N ASP A 127 -9.92 3.81 -18.63
CA ASP A 127 -10.40 3.14 -17.42
C ASP A 127 -11.66 3.79 -16.86
N PHE A 128 -11.69 5.14 -16.78
CA PHE A 128 -12.83 5.88 -16.20
C PHE A 128 -14.08 5.79 -17.06
N GLU A 129 -13.97 5.69 -18.37
CA GLU A 129 -15.08 5.59 -19.30
C GLU A 129 -15.43 4.15 -19.68
N ALA A 130 -14.71 3.14 -19.20
CA ALA A 130 -14.89 1.76 -19.61
C ALA A 130 -16.34 1.29 -19.42
N ASN A 131 -16.92 1.52 -18.25
CA ASN A 131 -18.30 1.14 -17.95
C ASN A 131 -19.31 1.82 -18.89
N LEU A 132 -19.11 3.11 -19.16
CA LEU A 132 -19.97 3.87 -20.08
C LEU A 132 -19.87 3.33 -21.51
N LYS A 133 -18.64 3.10 -21.99
CA LYS A 133 -18.38 2.61 -23.37
C LYS A 133 -18.87 1.19 -23.59
N ASP A 134 -18.70 0.33 -22.59
CA ASP A 134 -19.12 -1.07 -22.64
C ASP A 134 -20.62 -1.24 -22.36
N GLY A 135 -21.31 -0.21 -21.86
CA GLY A 135 -22.73 -0.25 -21.50
C GLY A 135 -23.04 -1.16 -20.31
N ILE A 136 -22.07 -1.36 -19.41
CA ILE A 136 -22.19 -2.22 -18.22
C ILE A 136 -21.92 -1.42 -16.94
N ALA A 137 -22.49 -1.87 -15.82
CA ALA A 137 -22.30 -1.27 -14.51
C ALA A 137 -22.59 0.26 -14.48
N THR A 138 -22.05 0.96 -13.50
CA THR A 138 -22.25 2.40 -13.32
C THR A 138 -21.03 3.16 -13.86
N ASP A 139 -21.25 4.23 -14.61
CA ASP A 139 -20.20 5.13 -15.04
C ASP A 139 -19.52 5.79 -13.84
N TRP A 140 -18.23 6.05 -13.94
CA TRP A 140 -17.50 6.82 -12.93
C TRP A 140 -17.94 8.30 -12.97
N PRO A 141 -18.19 8.92 -11.80
CA PRO A 141 -18.59 10.34 -11.74
C PRO A 141 -17.40 11.30 -11.95
N ILE A 142 -16.23 10.78 -12.30
CA ILE A 142 -14.99 11.52 -12.51
C ILE A 142 -14.29 11.07 -13.80
N ARG A 143 -13.40 11.93 -14.29
CA ARG A 143 -12.50 11.66 -15.42
C ARG A 143 -11.05 11.89 -15.02
N TYR A 144 -10.11 11.50 -15.86
CA TYR A 144 -8.68 11.66 -15.57
C TYR A 144 -8.30 13.09 -15.18
N ALA A 145 -8.84 14.09 -15.90
CA ALA A 145 -8.55 15.49 -15.63
C ALA A 145 -8.91 15.92 -14.19
N ASP A 146 -9.96 15.33 -13.61
CA ASP A 146 -10.41 15.67 -12.25
C ASP A 146 -9.40 15.23 -11.17
N ILE A 147 -8.64 14.17 -11.43
CA ILE A 147 -7.71 13.61 -10.44
C ILE A 147 -6.23 13.74 -10.82
N ALA A 148 -5.92 14.22 -12.02
CA ALA A 148 -4.53 14.38 -12.48
C ALA A 148 -3.65 15.18 -11.50
N PRO A 149 -4.08 16.33 -10.92
CA PRO A 149 -3.27 17.05 -9.93
C PRO A 149 -3.00 16.25 -8.66
N TRP A 150 -3.93 15.37 -8.27
CA TRP A 150 -3.76 14.50 -7.10
C TRP A 150 -2.78 13.36 -7.37
N TYR A 151 -2.73 12.84 -8.59
CA TYR A 151 -1.67 11.92 -9.00
C TYR A 151 -0.30 12.59 -8.87
N ASP A 152 -0.12 13.82 -9.38
CA ASP A 152 1.13 14.57 -9.26
C ASP A 152 1.55 14.74 -7.80
N TYR A 153 0.61 15.11 -6.94
CA TYR A 153 0.84 15.27 -5.51
C TYR A 153 1.30 13.97 -4.84
N VAL A 154 0.58 12.87 -5.11
CA VAL A 154 0.88 11.55 -4.53
C VAL A 154 2.21 11.02 -5.04
N GLU A 155 2.49 11.14 -6.35
CA GLU A 155 3.73 10.66 -6.96
C GLU A 155 4.96 11.36 -6.39
N LYS A 156 4.90 12.68 -6.21
CA LYS A 156 5.97 13.46 -5.59
C LYS A 156 6.24 13.02 -4.16
N PHE A 157 5.22 12.88 -3.35
CA PHE A 157 5.37 12.49 -1.95
C PHE A 157 5.79 11.02 -1.80
N ALA A 158 5.19 10.11 -2.56
CA ALA A 158 5.52 8.69 -2.52
C ALA A 158 6.92 8.40 -3.09
N GLY A 159 7.38 9.23 -4.01
CA GLY A 159 8.63 9.04 -4.73
C GLY A 159 8.50 7.97 -5.79
N ILE A 160 7.60 8.17 -6.76
CA ILE A 160 7.45 7.24 -7.87
C ILE A 160 8.60 7.42 -8.86
N ALA A 161 9.32 6.34 -9.17
CA ALA A 161 10.32 6.31 -10.21
C ALA A 161 9.71 5.85 -11.54
N GLY A 162 10.06 6.50 -12.64
CA GLY A 162 9.52 6.16 -13.96
C GLY A 162 9.98 7.10 -15.06
N THR A 163 9.38 6.97 -16.24
CA THR A 163 9.63 7.81 -17.41
C THR A 163 8.33 8.37 -17.97
N ARG A 164 8.45 9.53 -18.63
CA ARG A 164 7.36 10.11 -19.41
C ARG A 164 7.43 9.56 -20.82
N GLU A 165 6.39 8.86 -21.24
CA GLU A 165 6.37 8.11 -22.50
C GLU A 165 5.46 8.76 -23.55
N GLY A 166 4.60 9.71 -23.17
CA GLY A 166 3.64 10.36 -24.05
C GLY A 166 2.57 9.41 -24.58
N LEU A 167 2.16 8.42 -23.79
CA LEU A 167 1.16 7.43 -24.18
C LEU A 167 -0.23 7.82 -23.64
N ASP A 168 -1.22 7.95 -24.52
CA ASP A 168 -2.60 8.34 -24.13
C ASP A 168 -3.22 7.38 -23.11
N VAL A 169 -2.92 6.07 -23.26
CA VAL A 169 -3.42 5.02 -22.35
C VAL A 169 -2.68 4.96 -21.01
N LEU A 170 -1.56 5.69 -20.89
CA LEU A 170 -0.74 5.72 -19.69
C LEU A 170 -0.25 7.16 -19.45
N PRO A 171 -1.09 8.02 -18.90
CA PRO A 171 -0.76 9.44 -18.71
C PRO A 171 0.57 9.65 -17.98
N ASP A 172 1.32 10.64 -18.42
CA ASP A 172 2.59 11.00 -17.79
C ASP A 172 2.38 11.69 -16.45
N GLY A 173 3.40 11.61 -15.60
CA GLY A 173 3.38 12.13 -14.24
C GLY A 173 4.68 12.75 -13.79
N GLU A 174 4.79 12.93 -12.47
CA GLU A 174 5.93 13.54 -11.79
C GLU A 174 6.82 12.45 -11.17
N PHE A 175 7.85 12.03 -11.92
CA PHE A 175 8.65 10.87 -11.56
C PHE A 175 10.06 11.24 -11.10
N LEU A 176 10.60 10.45 -10.15
CA LEU A 176 12.03 10.31 -9.93
C LEU A 176 12.66 9.58 -11.14
N PRO A 177 13.96 9.70 -11.36
CA PRO A 177 14.64 8.94 -12.41
C PRO A 177 14.28 7.46 -12.37
N PRO A 178 14.10 6.79 -13.52
CA PRO A 178 13.67 5.40 -13.56
C PRO A 178 14.74 4.45 -13.01
N ILE A 179 14.32 3.25 -12.58
CA ILE A 179 15.23 2.12 -12.46
C ILE A 179 15.70 1.75 -13.88
N PRO A 180 17.02 1.77 -14.18
CA PRO A 180 17.48 1.60 -15.53
C PRO A 180 17.18 0.19 -16.08
N LEU A 181 16.80 0.14 -17.36
CA LEU A 181 16.68 -1.12 -18.09
C LEU A 181 18.05 -1.80 -18.18
N ASN A 182 18.08 -3.11 -17.99
CA ASN A 182 19.27 -3.91 -18.23
C ASN A 182 19.55 -4.08 -19.73
N ILE A 183 20.68 -4.71 -20.08
CA ILE A 183 21.10 -4.83 -21.49
C ILE A 183 20.11 -5.65 -22.33
N VAL A 184 19.52 -6.69 -21.76
CA VAL A 184 18.53 -7.54 -22.44
C VAL A 184 17.23 -6.76 -22.69
N GLU A 185 16.74 -6.06 -21.67
CA GLU A 185 15.55 -5.21 -21.79
C GLU A 185 15.71 -4.12 -22.84
N LYS A 186 16.89 -3.49 -22.93
CA LYS A 186 17.20 -2.50 -23.97
C LYS A 186 17.16 -3.09 -25.37
N ASP A 187 17.74 -4.27 -25.57
CA ASP A 187 17.72 -4.96 -26.87
C ASP A 187 16.27 -5.37 -27.24
N VAL A 188 15.53 -5.94 -26.29
CA VAL A 188 14.12 -6.31 -26.52
C VAL A 188 13.26 -5.09 -26.83
N ALA A 189 13.44 -3.96 -26.14
CA ALA A 189 12.73 -2.71 -26.42
C ALA A 189 12.98 -2.22 -27.85
N ALA A 190 14.23 -2.26 -28.31
CA ALA A 190 14.60 -1.87 -29.67
C ALA A 190 13.96 -2.79 -30.71
N ARG A 191 13.95 -4.10 -30.47
CA ARG A 191 13.32 -5.10 -31.37
C ARG A 191 11.81 -4.92 -31.44
N ILE A 192 11.14 -4.71 -30.30
CA ILE A 192 9.70 -4.43 -30.25
C ILE A 192 9.38 -3.18 -31.06
N LYS A 193 10.10 -2.08 -30.82
CA LYS A 193 9.91 -0.83 -31.55
C LYS A 193 10.03 -1.04 -33.07
N LYS A 194 11.05 -1.79 -33.51
CA LYS A 194 11.27 -2.11 -34.94
C LYS A 194 10.15 -3.01 -35.48
N ALA A 195 9.79 -4.07 -34.78
CA ALA A 195 8.84 -5.07 -35.24
C ALA A 195 7.41 -4.52 -35.38
N PHE A 196 7.03 -3.57 -34.48
CA PHE A 196 5.67 -3.04 -34.45
C PHE A 196 5.57 -1.57 -34.91
N GLY A 197 6.60 -1.05 -35.62
CA GLY A 197 6.56 0.29 -36.20
C GLY A 197 6.32 1.40 -35.16
N GLY A 198 6.69 1.19 -33.90
CA GLY A 198 6.48 2.15 -32.81
C GLY A 198 5.08 2.15 -32.20
N THR A 199 4.21 1.19 -32.53
CA THR A 199 2.87 1.07 -31.95
C THR A 199 2.84 0.27 -30.63
N ARG A 200 3.93 -0.42 -30.31
CA ARG A 200 4.13 -1.14 -29.04
C ARG A 200 5.43 -0.74 -28.40
N HIS A 201 5.43 -0.63 -27.08
CA HIS A 201 6.56 -0.13 -26.30
C HIS A 201 6.88 -1.08 -25.15
N LEU A 202 8.15 -1.33 -24.90
CA LEU A 202 8.65 -1.79 -23.63
C LEU A 202 9.20 -0.56 -22.90
N ILE A 203 8.59 -0.20 -21.78
CA ILE A 203 8.91 1.01 -21.03
C ILE A 203 9.52 0.67 -19.68
N HIS A 204 10.08 1.69 -19.01
CA HIS A 204 10.47 1.57 -17.60
C HIS A 204 9.26 1.34 -16.72
N SER A 205 9.41 0.50 -15.70
CA SER A 205 8.37 0.33 -14.69
C SER A 205 8.14 1.63 -13.93
N ARG A 206 6.88 2.01 -13.74
CA ARG A 206 6.51 3.06 -12.79
C ARG A 206 6.33 2.41 -11.43
N THR A 207 7.24 2.71 -10.52
CA THR A 207 7.31 1.99 -9.25
C THR A 207 7.55 2.92 -8.08
N ALA A 208 6.88 2.63 -6.95
CA ALA A 208 7.03 3.34 -5.70
C ALA A 208 8.32 2.96 -4.94
N ASN A 209 9.43 2.82 -5.68
CA ASN A 209 10.78 2.63 -5.14
C ASN A 209 11.60 3.87 -5.47
N ILE A 210 12.01 4.62 -4.46
CA ILE A 210 12.79 5.84 -4.68
C ILE A 210 14.19 5.50 -5.21
N THR A 211 14.59 6.21 -6.25
CA THR A 211 15.91 6.10 -6.89
C THR A 211 16.88 7.19 -6.48
N GLN A 212 16.38 8.18 -5.77
CA GLN A 212 17.14 9.25 -5.13
C GLN A 212 16.71 9.39 -3.68
N PRO A 213 17.58 9.80 -2.75
CA PRO A 213 17.21 9.99 -1.36
C PRO A 213 16.11 11.04 -1.17
N MET A 214 15.18 10.77 -0.27
CA MET A 214 14.18 11.72 0.20
C MET A 214 14.46 12.06 1.67
N ALA A 215 15.47 12.89 1.88
CA ALA A 215 16.04 13.17 3.21
C ALA A 215 15.02 13.72 4.20
N GLU A 216 14.08 14.56 3.76
CA GLU A 216 13.01 15.12 4.60
C GLU A 216 12.08 14.05 5.20
N GLN A 217 11.98 12.90 4.54
CA GLN A 217 11.22 11.75 5.00
C GLN A 217 12.11 10.70 5.68
N GLY A 218 13.42 10.90 5.77
CA GLY A 218 14.36 9.91 6.28
C GLY A 218 14.51 8.66 5.41
N ARG A 219 14.13 8.74 4.11
CA ARG A 219 14.14 7.62 3.18
C ARG A 219 15.40 7.65 2.31
N VAL A 220 16.08 6.50 2.23
CA VAL A 220 17.29 6.30 1.41
C VAL A 220 16.90 5.57 0.14
N ASN A 221 17.55 5.88 -0.99
CA ASN A 221 17.28 5.27 -2.27
C ASN A 221 17.41 3.74 -2.27
N CYS A 222 16.77 3.11 -3.23
CA CYS A 222 16.76 1.65 -3.40
C CYS A 222 18.19 1.11 -3.54
N GLN A 223 18.51 0.07 -2.76
CA GLN A 223 19.80 -0.63 -2.76
C GLN A 223 19.79 -1.88 -3.65
N TYR A 224 18.75 -2.08 -4.45
CA TYR A 224 18.59 -3.19 -5.40
C TYR A 224 18.78 -4.59 -4.82
N ARG A 225 18.44 -4.79 -3.53
CA ARG A 225 18.65 -6.05 -2.81
C ARG A 225 17.65 -7.16 -3.15
N ASN A 226 16.59 -6.87 -3.90
CA ASN A 226 15.49 -7.79 -4.21
C ASN A 226 14.78 -8.42 -2.97
N LYS A 227 14.76 -7.68 -1.85
CA LYS A 227 14.18 -8.11 -0.57
C LYS A 227 13.01 -7.24 -0.12
N CYS A 228 12.27 -6.65 -1.06
CA CYS A 228 11.25 -5.65 -0.75
C CYS A 228 10.12 -6.21 0.13
N ILE A 229 9.75 -7.47 -0.04
CA ILE A 229 8.66 -8.09 0.73
C ILE A 229 9.03 -8.41 2.18
N LEU A 230 10.29 -8.26 2.57
CA LEU A 230 10.78 -8.52 3.93
C LEU A 230 10.71 -7.29 4.85
N GLY A 231 10.16 -6.18 4.35
CA GLY A 231 10.35 -4.86 4.92
C GLY A 231 11.65 -4.23 4.43
N CYS A 232 11.62 -2.95 4.11
CA CYS A 232 12.80 -2.23 3.63
C CYS A 232 13.36 -1.31 4.72
N PRO A 233 14.49 -1.66 5.36
CA PRO A 233 15.07 -0.82 6.43
C PRO A 233 15.57 0.54 5.91
N PHE A 234 15.72 0.69 4.60
CA PHE A 234 16.09 1.94 3.95
C PHE A 234 14.88 2.85 3.64
N GLY A 235 13.65 2.38 3.92
CA GLY A 235 12.45 3.11 3.52
C GLY A 235 12.32 3.33 2.00
N ALA A 236 13.07 2.58 1.19
CA ALA A 236 13.20 2.85 -0.24
C ALA A 236 11.89 2.64 -1.00
N TYR A 237 11.05 1.69 -0.63
CA TYR A 237 9.71 1.60 -1.21
C TYR A 237 8.68 2.32 -0.33
N PHE A 238 7.65 2.84 -0.97
CA PHE A 238 6.56 3.51 -0.27
C PHE A 238 5.73 2.51 0.56
N SER A 239 5.59 2.81 1.83
CA SER A 239 4.67 2.16 2.77
C SER A 239 4.15 3.20 3.76
N THR A 240 3.09 2.85 4.48
CA THR A 240 2.60 3.71 5.56
C THR A 240 3.69 3.96 6.59
N GLN A 241 4.45 2.93 6.99
CA GLN A 241 5.54 3.05 7.97
C GLN A 241 6.70 3.91 7.50
N SER A 242 7.03 3.88 6.22
CA SER A 242 8.20 4.60 5.71
C SER A 242 7.91 6.05 5.32
N ALA A 243 6.63 6.42 5.16
CA ALA A 243 6.30 7.73 4.59
C ALA A 243 5.13 8.44 5.30
N THR A 244 3.88 7.99 5.12
CA THR A 244 2.71 8.75 5.59
C THR A 244 2.57 8.75 7.11
N LEU A 245 2.83 7.64 7.79
CA LEU A 245 2.73 7.57 9.25
C LEU A 245 3.77 8.45 9.95
N PRO A 246 5.07 8.41 9.59
CA PRO A 246 6.05 9.34 10.14
C PRO A 246 5.69 10.82 9.89
N ALA A 247 5.18 11.16 8.71
CA ALA A 247 4.74 12.53 8.42
C ALA A 247 3.58 12.96 9.34
N ALA A 248 2.58 12.11 9.50
CA ALA A 248 1.45 12.37 10.40
C ALA A 248 1.91 12.49 11.86
N MET A 249 2.78 11.60 12.33
CA MET A 249 3.30 11.63 13.71
C MET A 249 4.14 12.87 13.99
N LYS A 250 4.91 13.35 13.03
CA LYS A 250 5.74 14.57 13.15
C LYS A 250 4.92 15.82 13.47
N THR A 251 3.64 15.84 13.13
CA THR A 251 2.75 16.98 13.43
C THR A 251 2.39 17.08 14.92
N GLY A 252 2.51 15.99 15.68
CA GLY A 252 2.03 15.89 17.06
C GLY A 252 0.51 15.72 17.20
N ASN A 253 -0.24 15.69 16.08
CA ASN A 253 -1.70 15.64 16.06
C ASN A 253 -2.27 14.22 15.88
N LEU A 254 -1.41 13.20 15.74
CA LEU A 254 -1.84 11.82 15.54
C LEU A 254 -1.77 11.00 16.84
N THR A 255 -2.86 10.37 17.19
CA THR A 255 -2.89 9.25 18.14
C THR A 255 -3.11 7.95 17.37
N LEU A 256 -2.12 7.05 17.37
CA LEU A 256 -2.25 5.71 16.81
C LEU A 256 -2.59 4.72 17.93
N ARG A 257 -3.68 3.96 17.75
CA ARG A 257 -4.07 2.89 18.63
C ARG A 257 -4.17 1.56 17.86
N PRO A 258 -3.17 0.68 17.96
CA PRO A 258 -3.24 -0.70 17.48
C PRO A 258 -4.19 -1.53 18.34
N PHE A 259 -4.41 -2.79 17.98
CA PHE A 259 -5.29 -3.75 18.67
C PHE A 259 -6.73 -3.25 18.87
N SER A 260 -7.23 -2.40 17.97
CA SER A 260 -8.52 -1.77 18.07
C SER A 260 -9.39 -2.13 16.87
N ILE A 261 -10.29 -3.10 17.06
CA ILE A 261 -11.25 -3.53 16.03
C ILE A 261 -12.43 -2.58 16.08
N VAL A 262 -12.62 -1.77 15.06
CA VAL A 262 -13.82 -0.94 14.95
C VAL A 262 -15.00 -1.84 14.58
N LYS A 263 -15.95 -1.93 15.48
CA LYS A 263 -17.17 -2.72 15.33
C LYS A 263 -18.26 -1.93 14.61
N GLU A 264 -18.44 -0.67 15.00
CA GLU A 264 -19.56 0.15 14.56
C GLU A 264 -19.21 1.64 14.59
N VAL A 265 -19.80 2.39 13.66
CA VAL A 265 -19.80 3.87 13.68
C VAL A 265 -21.04 4.32 14.44
N LEU A 266 -20.84 5.08 15.50
CA LEU A 266 -21.92 5.66 16.31
C LEU A 266 -22.49 6.87 15.56
N TYR A 267 -23.59 6.67 14.85
CA TYR A 267 -24.25 7.69 14.04
C TYR A 267 -25.47 8.27 14.76
N ASP A 268 -25.47 9.58 14.90
CA ASP A 268 -26.59 10.34 15.44
C ASP A 268 -27.53 10.73 14.30
N LYS A 269 -28.74 10.16 14.32
CA LYS A 269 -29.76 10.39 13.28
C LYS A 269 -30.32 11.82 13.30
N ASP A 270 -30.38 12.45 14.45
CA ASP A 270 -30.96 13.78 14.61
C ASP A 270 -30.00 14.88 14.09
N SER A 271 -28.75 14.82 14.52
CA SER A 271 -27.70 15.74 14.03
C SER A 271 -27.11 15.34 12.68
N LYS A 272 -27.41 14.13 12.17
CA LYS A 272 -26.85 13.53 10.94
C LYS A 272 -25.33 13.50 10.96
N ARG A 273 -24.72 13.20 12.13
CA ARG A 273 -23.27 13.18 12.32
C ARG A 273 -22.81 11.89 12.97
N ALA A 274 -21.57 11.46 12.65
CA ALA A 274 -20.88 10.48 13.43
C ALA A 274 -20.44 11.10 14.77
N ARG A 275 -20.70 10.42 15.88
CA ARG A 275 -20.28 10.84 17.23
C ARG A 275 -19.01 10.13 17.70
N GLY A 276 -18.66 9.03 17.06
CA GLY A 276 -17.53 8.22 17.41
C GLY A 276 -17.61 6.83 16.79
N VAL A 277 -16.85 5.91 17.34
CA VAL A 277 -16.86 4.49 16.97
C VAL A 277 -16.88 3.62 18.22
N GLU A 278 -17.55 2.48 18.14
CA GLU A 278 -17.43 1.39 19.13
C GLU A 278 -16.26 0.49 18.69
N ILE A 279 -15.39 0.16 19.63
CA ILE A 279 -14.25 -0.71 19.38
C ILE A 279 -14.30 -1.95 20.27
N ILE A 280 -13.75 -3.04 19.75
CA ILE A 280 -13.38 -4.22 20.52
C ILE A 280 -11.86 -4.20 20.63
N ASP A 281 -11.35 -4.29 21.85
CA ASP A 281 -9.93 -4.42 22.10
C ASP A 281 -9.48 -5.84 21.70
N ALA A 282 -8.53 -5.95 20.77
CA ALA A 282 -8.15 -7.24 20.22
C ALA A 282 -7.26 -8.09 21.15
N GLU A 283 -6.78 -7.52 22.27
CA GLU A 283 -5.97 -8.22 23.27
C GLU A 283 -6.84 -8.72 24.43
N SER A 284 -7.83 -7.95 24.84
CA SER A 284 -8.65 -8.28 26.00
C SER A 284 -10.06 -8.81 25.68
N GLY A 285 -10.53 -8.62 24.44
CA GLY A 285 -11.85 -9.05 23.97
C GLY A 285 -12.95 -8.04 24.22
#